data_9ed4e60dd34280bb20074783a04f3bc5
#
_entry.id   9ed4e60dd34280bb20074783a04f3bc5
#
_cell.length_a   1.000
_cell.length_b   1.000
_cell.length_c   1.000
_cell.angle_alpha   90.00
_cell.angle_beta   90.00
_cell.angle_gamma   90.00
#
_symmetry.space_group_name_H-M   'P 1'
#
loop_
_entity.id
_entity.type
_entity.pdbx_description
1 polymer ?
#
loop_
_entity_poly.entity_id
_entity_poly.type
_entity_poly.pdbx_seq_one_letter_code
_entity_poly.pdbx_strand_id
1 'polypeptide(L)' 'MPRIGDNVFLGTNSIVVGKVQIGNDVLIAPGAYVNFDVPDHSIVIGNPGRIIAKENATRGYI' A
#
# COMPACT_ATOMS: atom_id res chain seq x y z
N MET A 1 -14.04 4.48 5.16
CA MET A 1 -12.98 3.88 5.92
C MET A 1 -12.20 2.87 5.09
N PRO A 2 -10.87 2.93 5.04
CA PRO A 2 -10.11 1.95 4.26
C PRO A 2 -10.22 0.55 4.84
N ARG A 3 -10.20 -0.45 3.97
CA ARG A 3 -10.10 -1.85 4.37
C ARG A 3 -8.70 -2.33 4.01
N ILE A 4 -8.01 -2.86 4.99
CA ILE A 4 -6.62 -3.24 4.83
C ILE A 4 -6.50 -4.75 5.01
N GLY A 5 -5.88 -5.41 4.04
CA GLY A 5 -5.69 -6.84 4.07
C GLY A 5 -4.57 -7.30 5.00
N ASP A 6 -4.10 -8.51 4.79
CA ASP A 6 -3.05 -9.11 5.60
C ASP A 6 -1.68 -8.78 5.03
N ASN A 7 -0.67 -8.73 5.91
CA ASN A 7 0.72 -8.48 5.52
C ASN A 7 0.85 -7.17 4.75
N VAL A 8 0.40 -6.09 5.37
CA VAL A 8 0.50 -4.76 4.79
C VAL A 8 1.48 -3.93 5.60
N PHE A 9 2.47 -3.35 4.92
CA PHE A 9 3.41 -2.43 5.54
C PHE A 9 3.01 -1.00 5.18
N LEU A 10 2.76 -0.19 6.20
CA LEU A 10 2.45 1.22 6.02
C LEU A 10 3.66 2.04 6.41
N GLY A 11 4.31 2.64 5.43
CA GLY A 11 5.50 3.44 5.67
C GLY A 11 5.21 4.72 6.44
N THR A 12 6.26 5.29 7.01
CA THR A 12 6.17 6.52 7.79
C THR A 12 5.56 7.64 6.95
N ASN A 13 4.59 8.36 7.55
CA ASN A 13 3.91 9.48 6.91
C ASN A 13 3.18 9.10 5.61
N SER A 14 2.89 7.82 5.41
CA SER A 14 2.02 7.43 4.32
C SER A 14 0.58 7.82 4.66
N ILE A 15 -0.20 8.13 3.63
CA ILE A 15 -1.58 8.57 3.79
C ILE A 15 -2.49 7.67 2.99
N VAL A 16 -3.46 7.07 3.67
CA VAL A 16 -4.47 6.24 3.01
C VAL A 16 -5.83 6.84 3.34
N VAL A 17 -6.54 7.31 2.34
CA VAL A 17 -7.79 8.02 2.55
C VAL A 17 -8.90 7.46 1.69
N GLY A 18 -10.12 7.65 2.17
CA GLY A 18 -11.30 7.28 1.41
C GLY A 18 -11.71 5.83 1.61
N LYS A 19 -12.69 5.43 0.85
CA LYS A 19 -13.25 4.09 0.90
C LYS A 19 -12.47 3.18 -0.03
N VAL A 20 -11.23 2.93 0.31
CA VAL A 20 -10.33 2.15 -0.54
C VAL A 20 -10.10 0.78 0.06
N GLN A 21 -9.71 -0.16 -0.78
CA GLN A 21 -9.40 -1.52 -0.40
C GLN A 21 -7.94 -1.81 -0.71
N ILE A 22 -7.19 -2.11 0.34
CA ILE A 22 -5.78 -2.48 0.20
C ILE A 22 -5.71 -3.99 0.29
N GLY A 23 -5.13 -4.61 -0.73
CA GLY A 23 -5.04 -6.06 -0.79
C GLY A 23 -4.03 -6.64 0.19
N ASN A 24 -3.66 -7.89 -0.03
CA ASN A 24 -2.68 -8.59 0.80
C ASN A 24 -1.29 -8.42 0.22
N ASP A 25 -0.26 -8.48 1.09
CA ASP A 25 1.14 -8.37 0.67
C ASP A 25 1.36 -7.07 -0.09
N VAL A 26 1.01 -5.95 0.54
CA VAL A 26 1.12 -4.61 -0.03
C VAL A 26 2.07 -3.77 0.80
N LEU A 27 2.99 -3.09 0.15
CA LEU A 27 3.89 -2.15 0.80
C LEU A 27 3.53 -0.74 0.35
N ILE A 28 3.13 0.09 1.31
CA ILE A 28 2.92 1.51 1.06
C ILE A 28 4.19 2.24 1.50
N ALA A 29 4.91 2.79 0.55
CA ALA A 29 6.19 3.41 0.84
C ALA A 29 6.02 4.66 1.73
N PRO A 30 7.06 5.06 2.48
CA PRO A 30 6.99 6.27 3.27
C PRO A 30 6.61 7.48 2.41
N GLY A 31 5.68 8.28 2.92
CA GLY A 31 5.24 9.49 2.22
C GLY A 31 4.30 9.27 1.05
N ALA A 32 3.91 8.02 0.77
CA ALA A 32 3.00 7.75 -0.34
C ALA A 32 1.59 8.20 -0.01
N TYR A 33 0.86 8.60 -1.03
CA TYR A 33 -0.53 9.02 -0.91
C TYR A 33 -1.42 8.06 -1.67
N VAL A 34 -2.33 7.40 -0.95
CA VAL A 34 -3.19 6.36 -1.50
C VAL A 34 -4.65 6.77 -1.35
N ASN A 35 -5.31 7.01 -2.46
CA ASN A 35 -6.74 7.29 -2.48
C ASN A 35 -7.47 6.42 -3.51
N PHE A 36 -6.94 5.23 -3.74
CA PHE A 36 -7.46 4.27 -4.73
C PHE A 36 -7.25 2.86 -4.20
N ASP A 37 -7.94 1.90 -4.80
CA ASP A 37 -7.79 0.50 -4.42
C ASP A 37 -6.43 -0.01 -4.86
N VAL A 38 -5.82 -0.85 -4.02
CA VAL A 38 -4.50 -1.43 -4.29
C VAL A 38 -4.66 -2.95 -4.35
N PRO A 39 -4.30 -3.58 -5.47
CA PRO A 39 -4.38 -5.04 -5.57
C PRO A 39 -3.35 -5.73 -4.71
N ASP A 40 -3.50 -7.05 -4.55
CA ASP A 40 -2.52 -7.86 -3.84
C ASP A 40 -1.14 -7.76 -4.49
N HIS A 41 -0.10 -8.00 -3.71
CA HIS A 41 1.29 -8.05 -4.19
C HIS A 41 1.68 -6.79 -4.93
N SER A 42 1.61 -5.66 -4.22
CA SER A 42 1.88 -4.36 -4.84
C SER A 42 2.69 -3.47 -3.91
N ILE A 43 3.43 -2.58 -4.52
CA ILE A 43 4.12 -1.50 -3.83
C ILE A 43 3.52 -0.19 -4.32
N VAL A 44 3.19 0.70 -3.40
CA VAL A 44 2.73 2.05 -3.76
C VAL A 44 3.78 3.05 -3.34
N ILE A 45 4.19 3.89 -4.26
CA ILE A 45 5.19 4.92 -3.99
C ILE A 45 4.70 6.30 -4.42
N GLY A 46 5.14 7.31 -3.71
CA GLY A 46 5.00 8.70 -4.14
C GLY A 46 3.67 9.36 -3.84
N ASN A 47 3.59 10.60 -4.23
CA ASN A 47 2.41 11.43 -4.14
C ASN A 47 2.31 12.26 -5.43
N PRO A 48 1.32 11.97 -6.30
CA PRO A 48 0.30 10.94 -6.13
C PRO A 48 0.87 9.53 -6.18
N GLY A 49 0.19 8.61 -5.49
CA GLY A 49 0.67 7.24 -5.38
C GLY A 49 0.70 6.51 -6.71
N ARG A 50 1.72 5.70 -6.91
CA ARG A 50 1.89 4.85 -8.08
C ARG A 50 2.00 3.40 -7.66
N ILE A 51 1.30 2.52 -8.37
CA ILE A 51 1.28 1.10 -8.06
C ILE A 51 2.35 0.39 -8.89
N ILE A 52 3.16 -0.42 -8.20
CA ILE A 52 4.13 -1.30 -8.84
C ILE A 52 3.81 -2.72 -8.39
N ALA A 53 3.51 -3.61 -9.33
CA ALA A 53 3.25 -5.01 -9.00
C ALA A 53 4.54 -5.70 -8.62
N LYS A 54 4.53 -6.41 -7.47
CA LYS A 54 5.71 -7.12 -7.01
C LYS A 54 5.31 -8.25 -6.07
N GLU A 55 5.63 -9.49 -6.44
CA GLU A 55 5.47 -10.64 -5.57
C GLU A 55 6.30 -10.45 -4.31
N ASN A 56 5.73 -10.83 -3.17
CA ASN A 56 6.41 -10.69 -1.88
C ASN A 56 6.79 -9.24 -1.58
N ALA A 57 5.89 -8.31 -1.87
CA ALA A 57 6.16 -6.88 -1.72
C ALA A 57 6.59 -6.50 -0.31
N THR A 58 6.06 -7.19 0.71
CA THR A 58 6.36 -6.88 2.11
C THR A 58 7.52 -7.69 2.67
N ARG A 59 8.12 -8.55 1.88
CA ARG A 59 9.21 -9.42 2.36
C ARG A 59 10.38 -8.58 2.83
N GLY A 60 10.80 -8.81 4.08
CA GLY A 60 11.87 -8.03 4.68
C GLY A 60 11.39 -6.79 5.42
N TYR A 61 10.11 -6.44 5.31
CA TYR A 61 9.53 -5.28 5.98
C TYR A 61 8.60 -5.66 7.12
N ILE A 62 8.04 -6.85 7.06
CA ILE A 62 7.27 -7.42 8.16
C ILE A 62 7.57 -8.88 8.36
#